data_550221b9cbefdd0e67e153d645d9ac7c
#
_entry.id   550221b9cbefdd0e67e153d645d9ac7c
#
_cell.length_a   1.000
_cell.length_b   1.000
_cell.length_c   1.000
_cell.angle_alpha   90.00
_cell.angle_beta   90.00
_cell.angle_gamma   90.00
#
_symmetry.space_group_name_H-M   'P 1'
#
loop_
_entity.id
_entity.type
_entity.pdbx_description
1 polymer ?
#
loop_
_entity_poly.entity_id
_entity_poly.type
_entity_poly.pdbx_seq_one_letter_code
_entity_poly.pdbx_strand_id
1 'polypeptide(L)'
;MTNVGKISALFVVALLWICPPFARAHNGPPFPIIENQKIGPCVIALWTHPDIGTGTFFVLVDPVPGGKVPDDLKIQIGIEPESGRLPEVLYNADRDSTRGQVEYKALAQFDRDEFWRVRLILQSSQGGGEALSRVEATPPGYGRWDLLLYMLPFLAVAILWFRGISRRRRLRAATI
;
A
#
# COMPACT_ATOMS: atom_id res chain seq x y z
N MET A 1 29.76 4.93 39.12
CA MET A 1 29.10 4.72 37.78
C MET A 1 27.63 5.06 37.96
N THR A 2 27.27 6.17 37.42
CA THR A 2 26.12 7.00 37.77
C THR A 2 24.80 6.42 37.30
N ASN A 3 23.75 6.54 38.13
CA ASN A 3 22.33 6.16 37.85
C ASN A 3 21.75 6.69 36.53
N VAL A 4 22.39 7.66 35.91
CA VAL A 4 22.01 8.25 34.61
C VAL A 4 22.11 7.22 33.47
N GLY A 5 23.12 6.34 33.48
CA GLY A 5 23.26 5.28 32.45
C GLY A 5 22.17 4.22 32.53
N LYS A 6 21.75 3.86 33.75
CA LYS A 6 20.67 2.91 33.96
C LYS A 6 19.29 3.46 33.57
N ILE A 7 19.06 4.74 33.85
CA ILE A 7 17.82 5.43 33.47
C ILE A 7 17.72 5.57 31.95
N SER A 8 18.83 5.89 31.26
CA SER A 8 18.85 5.97 29.80
C SER A 8 18.63 4.61 29.14
N ALA A 9 19.18 3.53 29.67
CA ALA A 9 18.96 2.18 29.16
C ALA A 9 17.51 1.73 29.35
N LEU A 10 16.91 2.00 30.51
CA LEU A 10 15.50 1.72 30.80
C LEU A 10 14.56 2.48 29.87
N PHE A 11 14.89 3.74 29.55
CA PHE A 11 14.08 4.55 28.63
C PHE A 11 14.16 4.04 27.19
N VAL A 12 15.31 3.59 26.73
CA VAL A 12 15.48 2.97 25.39
C VAL A 12 14.71 1.65 25.30
N VAL A 13 14.79 0.81 26.33
CA VAL A 13 14.04 -0.45 26.39
C VAL A 13 12.52 -0.18 26.44
N ALA A 14 12.06 0.78 27.20
CA ALA A 14 10.66 1.18 27.25
C ALA A 14 10.16 1.72 25.90
N LEU A 15 10.98 2.50 25.17
CA LEU A 15 10.65 3.00 23.83
C LEU A 15 10.51 1.85 22.82
N LEU A 16 11.35 0.83 22.91
CA LEU A 16 11.29 -0.37 22.06
C LEU A 16 10.03 -1.21 22.33
N TRP A 17 9.52 -1.19 23.56
CA TRP A 17 8.28 -1.90 23.94
C TRP A 17 7.00 -1.14 23.55
N ILE A 18 7.06 0.16 23.36
CA ILE A 18 5.93 1.00 22.94
C ILE A 18 5.76 0.97 21.41
N CYS A 19 6.77 0.50 20.66
CA CYS A 19 6.68 0.37 19.21
C CYS A 19 5.66 -0.75 18.89
N PRO A 20 4.44 -0.43 18.40
CA PRO A 20 3.46 -1.47 18.09
C PRO A 20 4.02 -2.33 16.96
N PRO A 21 3.98 -3.69 17.10
CA PRO A 21 4.50 -4.60 16.07
C PRO A 21 3.69 -4.59 14.76
N PHE A 22 2.67 -3.75 14.64
CA PHE A 22 1.74 -3.69 13.51
C PHE A 22 1.56 -2.27 12.97
N ALA A 23 2.66 -1.58 12.66
CA ALA A 23 2.55 -0.40 11.81
C ALA A 23 2.28 -0.87 10.36
N ARG A 24 1.02 -1.16 10.04
CA ARG A 24 0.54 -1.36 8.67
C ARG A 24 0.34 0.01 8.04
N ALA A 25 1.41 0.61 7.58
CA ALA A 25 1.34 1.81 6.75
C ALA A 25 1.35 1.36 5.28
N HIS A 26 0.21 1.34 4.62
CA HIS A 26 0.09 1.05 3.20
C HIS A 26 0.24 2.35 2.39
N ASN A 27 1.48 2.79 2.22
CA ASN A 27 1.92 3.67 1.12
C ASN A 27 2.95 2.92 0.25
N GLY A 28 2.77 1.60 0.11
CA GLY A 28 3.58 0.77 -0.75
C GLY A 28 3.19 0.94 -2.23
N PRO A 29 4.03 0.48 -3.17
CA PRO A 29 3.64 0.40 -4.57
C PRO A 29 2.44 -0.55 -4.73
N PRO A 30 1.63 -0.38 -5.82
CA PRO A 30 0.59 -1.34 -6.15
C PRO A 30 1.14 -2.76 -6.18
N PHE A 31 0.37 -3.74 -5.75
CA PHE A 31 0.76 -5.15 -5.75
C PHE A 31 -0.20 -5.98 -6.62
N PRO A 32 0.31 -7.07 -7.24
CA PRO A 32 -0.51 -7.90 -8.11
C PRO A 32 -1.47 -8.77 -7.31
N ILE A 33 -2.71 -8.89 -7.79
CA ILE A 33 -3.74 -9.80 -7.28
C ILE A 33 -4.20 -10.82 -8.32
N ILE A 34 -3.90 -10.57 -9.61
CA ILE A 34 -4.00 -11.53 -10.71
C ILE A 34 -2.74 -11.35 -11.56
N GLU A 35 -2.09 -12.45 -11.92
CA GLU A 35 -0.89 -12.43 -12.75
C GLU A 35 -1.05 -13.39 -13.93
N ASN A 36 -0.70 -12.90 -15.13
CA ASN A 36 -0.60 -13.69 -16.35
C ASN A 36 -1.81 -14.58 -16.67
N GLN A 37 -3.02 -14.14 -16.28
CA GLN A 37 -4.23 -14.91 -16.52
C GLN A 37 -4.74 -14.66 -17.95
N LYS A 38 -4.93 -15.74 -18.71
CA LYS A 38 -5.53 -15.65 -20.03
C LYS A 38 -7.04 -15.50 -19.90
N ILE A 39 -7.59 -14.43 -20.47
CA ILE A 39 -9.02 -14.14 -20.52
C ILE A 39 -9.38 -13.72 -21.95
N GLY A 40 -10.14 -14.58 -22.65
CA GLY A 40 -10.46 -14.34 -24.04
C GLY A 40 -9.20 -14.17 -24.93
N PRO A 41 -9.09 -13.07 -25.72
CA PRO A 41 -7.97 -12.80 -26.61
C PRO A 41 -6.76 -12.16 -25.91
N CYS A 42 -6.82 -11.95 -24.58
CA CYS A 42 -5.81 -11.22 -23.83
C CYS A 42 -5.20 -12.04 -22.69
N VAL A 43 -3.99 -11.65 -22.32
CA VAL A 43 -3.33 -12.04 -21.05
C VAL A 43 -3.34 -10.83 -20.13
N ILE A 44 -3.82 -11.02 -18.91
CA ILE A 44 -4.13 -9.95 -17.97
C ILE A 44 -3.29 -10.07 -16.72
N ALA A 45 -2.81 -8.94 -16.24
CA ALA A 45 -2.35 -8.76 -14.87
C ALA A 45 -3.17 -7.64 -14.20
N LEU A 46 -3.67 -7.90 -13.00
CA LEU A 46 -4.42 -6.93 -12.19
C LEU A 46 -3.62 -6.58 -10.95
N TRP A 47 -3.29 -5.32 -10.84
CA TRP A 47 -2.58 -4.72 -9.71
C TRP A 47 -3.53 -3.80 -8.96
N THR A 48 -3.34 -3.68 -7.66
CA THR A 48 -4.22 -2.84 -6.85
C THR A 48 -3.46 -2.11 -5.75
N HIS A 49 -4.08 -1.00 -5.35
CA HIS A 49 -3.75 -0.24 -4.16
C HIS A 49 -5.07 -0.02 -3.39
N PRO A 50 -5.43 -0.96 -2.49
CA PRO A 50 -6.78 -1.07 -1.93
C PRO A 50 -6.93 -0.22 -0.65
N ASP A 51 -6.78 1.09 -0.77
CA ASP A 51 -6.96 2.01 0.35
C ASP A 51 -8.43 2.17 0.71
N ILE A 52 -8.74 2.18 2.00
CA ILE A 52 -10.06 2.61 2.49
C ILE A 52 -10.31 4.05 2.06
N GLY A 53 -11.51 4.32 1.56
CA GLY A 53 -11.85 5.51 0.81
C GLY A 53 -11.77 5.19 -0.68
N THR A 54 -10.70 5.55 -1.36
CA THR A 54 -10.55 5.32 -2.80
C THR A 54 -9.36 4.43 -3.09
N GLY A 55 -9.63 3.18 -3.40
CA GLY A 55 -8.63 2.26 -3.92
C GLY A 55 -8.48 2.37 -5.44
N THR A 56 -7.32 2.00 -5.93
CA THR A 56 -6.97 2.07 -7.35
C THR A 56 -6.65 0.70 -7.88
N PHE A 57 -7.17 0.38 -9.05
CA PHE A 57 -6.87 -0.83 -9.81
C PHE A 57 -6.18 -0.46 -11.12
N PHE A 58 -5.14 -1.22 -11.46
CA PHE A 58 -4.40 -1.12 -12.71
C PHE A 58 -4.48 -2.45 -13.42
N VAL A 59 -5.06 -2.47 -14.61
CA VAL A 59 -5.21 -3.66 -15.45
C VAL A 59 -4.22 -3.55 -16.60
N LEU A 60 -3.19 -4.38 -16.59
CA LEU A 60 -2.25 -4.52 -17.70
C LEU A 60 -2.80 -5.56 -18.66
N VAL A 61 -2.82 -5.20 -19.94
CA VAL A 61 -3.41 -6.03 -21.00
C VAL A 61 -2.39 -6.29 -22.08
N ASP A 62 -2.00 -7.54 -22.22
CA ASP A 62 -1.16 -8.01 -23.31
C ASP A 62 -1.96 -8.91 -24.26
N PRO A 63 -1.70 -8.89 -25.55
CA PRO A 63 -2.34 -9.83 -26.46
C PRO A 63 -1.79 -11.24 -26.26
N VAL A 64 -2.62 -12.26 -26.53
CA VAL A 64 -2.08 -13.62 -26.66
C VAL A 64 -1.07 -13.69 -27.82
N PRO A 65 -0.10 -14.64 -27.80
CA PRO A 65 0.89 -14.78 -28.87
C PRO A 65 0.24 -14.83 -30.25
N GLY A 66 0.68 -13.92 -31.15
CA GLY A 66 0.14 -13.78 -32.50
C GLY A 66 -1.17 -13.00 -32.63
N GLY A 67 -1.74 -12.54 -31.50
CA GLY A 67 -2.95 -11.73 -31.48
C GLY A 67 -2.66 -10.22 -31.40
N LYS A 68 -3.74 -9.46 -31.27
CA LYS A 68 -3.75 -8.02 -30.96
C LYS A 68 -4.79 -7.77 -29.88
N VAL A 69 -4.53 -6.74 -29.06
CA VAL A 69 -5.55 -6.27 -28.10
C VAL A 69 -6.72 -5.68 -28.91
N PRO A 70 -7.97 -6.12 -28.67
CA PRO A 70 -9.13 -5.56 -29.37
C PRO A 70 -9.30 -4.07 -29.07
N ASP A 71 -9.61 -3.27 -30.09
CA ASP A 71 -9.84 -1.82 -29.94
C ASP A 71 -11.13 -1.51 -29.18
N ASP A 72 -12.10 -2.43 -29.20
CA ASP A 72 -13.39 -2.34 -28.51
C ASP A 72 -13.39 -2.99 -27.12
N LEU A 73 -12.21 -3.27 -26.56
CA LEU A 73 -12.09 -3.90 -25.24
C LEU A 73 -12.66 -3.00 -24.15
N LYS A 74 -13.61 -3.54 -23.42
CA LYS A 74 -14.21 -2.94 -22.22
C LYS A 74 -13.83 -3.75 -21.01
N ILE A 75 -13.39 -3.07 -19.97
CA ILE A 75 -12.97 -3.68 -18.72
C ILE A 75 -13.79 -3.07 -17.58
N GLN A 76 -14.32 -3.94 -16.74
CA GLN A 76 -15.03 -3.57 -15.52
C GLN A 76 -14.44 -4.33 -14.33
N ILE A 77 -14.45 -3.67 -13.18
CA ILE A 77 -14.03 -4.27 -11.90
C ILE A 77 -15.23 -4.24 -10.96
N GLY A 78 -15.71 -5.42 -10.60
CA GLY A 78 -16.72 -5.63 -9.57
C GLY A 78 -16.02 -5.79 -8.22
N ILE A 79 -16.51 -5.12 -7.21
CA ILE A 79 -16.09 -5.33 -5.84
C ILE A 79 -17.28 -5.55 -4.93
N GLU A 80 -17.17 -6.50 -4.03
CA GLU A 80 -18.12 -6.75 -2.95
C GLU A 80 -17.41 -7.21 -1.69
N PRO A 81 -17.87 -6.84 -0.49
CA PRO A 81 -17.29 -7.36 0.74
C PRO A 81 -17.57 -8.86 0.88
N GLU A 82 -16.55 -9.65 1.28
CA GLU A 82 -16.75 -11.10 1.51
C GLU A 82 -17.81 -11.39 2.59
N SER A 83 -18.04 -10.46 3.49
CA SER A 83 -19.10 -10.53 4.51
C SER A 83 -20.53 -10.52 3.92
N GLY A 84 -20.68 -10.14 2.63
CA GLY A 84 -21.97 -10.06 1.97
C GLY A 84 -22.89 -8.94 2.45
N ARG A 85 -22.37 -7.98 3.23
CA ARG A 85 -23.16 -6.86 3.79
C ARG A 85 -23.56 -5.81 2.75
N LEU A 86 -22.85 -5.71 1.64
CA LEU A 86 -23.15 -4.83 0.52
C LEU A 86 -23.22 -5.62 -0.78
N PRO A 87 -24.05 -5.20 -1.72
CA PRO A 87 -24.08 -5.81 -3.06
C PRO A 87 -22.79 -5.45 -3.82
N GLU A 88 -22.50 -6.24 -4.86
CA GLU A 88 -21.41 -5.94 -5.78
C GLU A 88 -21.66 -4.62 -6.50
N VAL A 89 -20.60 -3.82 -6.59
CA VAL A 89 -20.55 -2.56 -7.34
C VAL A 89 -19.56 -2.71 -8.48
N LEU A 90 -19.98 -2.35 -9.69
CA LEU A 90 -19.17 -2.40 -10.91
C LEU A 90 -18.57 -1.02 -11.21
N TYR A 91 -17.28 -0.97 -11.43
CA TYR A 91 -16.52 0.21 -11.83
C TYR A 91 -15.95 0.00 -13.23
N ASN A 92 -16.12 0.97 -14.12
CA ASN A 92 -15.49 0.94 -15.42
C ASN A 92 -14.01 1.28 -15.29
N ALA A 93 -13.16 0.58 -16.02
CA ALA A 93 -11.76 0.90 -16.14
C ALA A 93 -11.52 1.71 -17.42
N ASP A 94 -10.96 2.90 -17.26
CA ASP A 94 -10.63 3.79 -18.37
C ASP A 94 -9.21 3.48 -18.87
N ARG A 95 -9.02 3.56 -20.21
CA ARG A 95 -7.72 3.31 -20.81
C ARG A 95 -6.75 4.43 -20.46
N ASP A 96 -5.63 4.07 -19.85
CA ASP A 96 -4.50 4.96 -19.55
C ASP A 96 -3.26 4.51 -20.34
N SER A 97 -2.92 5.25 -21.40
CA SER A 97 -1.86 4.85 -22.34
C SER A 97 -0.50 5.52 -22.05
N THR A 98 -0.27 5.93 -20.82
CA THR A 98 0.84 6.82 -20.45
C THR A 98 2.24 6.21 -20.64
N ARG A 99 2.41 4.89 -20.82
CA ARG A 99 3.72 4.22 -20.81
C ARG A 99 3.99 3.24 -21.95
N GLY A 100 3.23 3.31 -23.05
CA GLY A 100 3.45 2.44 -24.23
C GLY A 100 2.93 1.00 -24.07
N GLN A 101 2.48 0.59 -22.89
CA GLN A 101 1.75 -0.63 -22.60
C GLN A 101 0.26 -0.32 -22.50
N VAL A 102 -0.60 -1.26 -22.88
CA VAL A 102 -2.05 -1.06 -22.77
C VAL A 102 -2.43 -1.25 -21.31
N GLU A 103 -2.70 -0.14 -20.66
CA GLU A 103 -3.11 -0.09 -19.24
C GLU A 103 -4.52 0.49 -19.13
N TYR A 104 -5.30 -0.08 -18.22
CA TYR A 104 -6.60 0.45 -17.83
C TYR A 104 -6.60 0.72 -16.34
N LYS A 105 -7.26 1.82 -15.94
CA LYS A 105 -7.31 2.25 -14.55
C LYS A 105 -8.77 2.36 -14.09
N ALA A 106 -9.06 1.82 -12.92
CA ALA A 106 -10.34 1.99 -12.24
C ALA A 106 -10.13 2.49 -10.81
N LEU A 107 -11.06 3.34 -10.36
CA LEU A 107 -11.13 3.82 -8.98
C LEU A 107 -12.36 3.18 -8.32
N ALA A 108 -12.16 2.50 -7.20
CA ALA A 108 -13.22 1.82 -6.47
C ALA A 108 -13.28 2.29 -5.01
N GLN A 109 -14.46 2.24 -4.39
CA GLN A 109 -14.66 2.72 -3.03
C GLN A 109 -14.66 1.56 -2.04
N PHE A 110 -13.73 1.59 -1.09
CA PHE A 110 -13.66 0.69 0.05
C PHE A 110 -14.08 1.45 1.31
N ASP A 111 -15.11 1.01 1.99
CA ASP A 111 -15.64 1.73 3.15
C ASP A 111 -15.11 1.20 4.48
N ARG A 112 -14.51 0.01 4.49
CA ARG A 112 -14.08 -0.66 5.71
C ARG A 112 -12.88 -1.58 5.48
N ASP A 113 -12.08 -1.75 6.53
CA ASP A 113 -10.98 -2.71 6.65
C ASP A 113 -11.55 -4.13 6.79
N GLU A 114 -11.72 -4.80 5.65
CA GLU A 114 -12.14 -6.20 5.55
C GLU A 114 -11.69 -6.80 4.22
N PHE A 115 -11.91 -8.11 4.04
CA PHE A 115 -11.68 -8.77 2.76
C PHE A 115 -12.79 -8.45 1.77
N TRP A 116 -12.37 -8.11 0.55
CA TRP A 116 -13.22 -7.80 -0.58
C TRP A 116 -12.98 -8.79 -1.70
N ARG A 117 -14.04 -9.30 -2.29
CA ARG A 117 -13.99 -10.07 -3.52
C ARG A 117 -13.90 -9.10 -4.69
N VAL A 118 -12.93 -9.38 -5.58
CA VAL A 118 -12.68 -8.58 -6.77
C VAL A 118 -12.98 -9.44 -7.98
N ARG A 119 -13.86 -8.98 -8.85
CA ARG A 119 -14.21 -9.62 -10.12
C ARG A 119 -13.79 -8.73 -11.27
N LEU A 120 -12.83 -9.19 -12.05
CA LEU A 120 -12.41 -8.55 -13.29
C LEU A 120 -13.22 -9.11 -14.44
N ILE A 121 -13.87 -8.24 -15.21
CA ILE A 121 -14.75 -8.59 -16.33
C ILE A 121 -14.16 -7.95 -17.59
N LEU A 122 -13.90 -8.78 -18.61
CA LEU A 122 -13.47 -8.34 -19.93
C LEU A 122 -14.55 -8.64 -20.95
N GLN A 123 -14.81 -7.68 -21.84
CA GLN A 123 -15.76 -7.82 -22.95
C GLN A 123 -15.18 -7.19 -24.22
N SER A 124 -15.21 -7.93 -25.34
CA SER A 124 -14.85 -7.43 -26.65
C SER A 124 -15.59 -8.19 -27.75
N SER A 125 -15.57 -7.72 -28.99
CA SER A 125 -16.12 -8.45 -30.15
C SER A 125 -15.39 -9.77 -30.44
N GLN A 126 -14.16 -9.92 -29.96
CA GLN A 126 -13.35 -11.14 -30.14
C GLN A 126 -13.51 -12.14 -28.99
N GLY A 127 -14.41 -11.87 -28.04
CA GLY A 127 -14.64 -12.68 -26.87
C GLY A 127 -14.38 -11.92 -25.56
N GLY A 128 -14.67 -12.58 -24.45
CA GLY A 128 -14.50 -12.01 -23.13
C GLY A 128 -14.40 -13.11 -22.08
N GLY A 129 -14.50 -12.71 -20.83
CA GLY A 129 -14.47 -13.62 -19.69
C GLY A 129 -14.28 -12.85 -18.41
N GLU A 130 -14.16 -13.59 -17.34
CA GLU A 130 -14.01 -13.03 -16.01
C GLU A 130 -12.95 -13.77 -15.21
N ALA A 131 -12.37 -13.06 -14.23
CA ALA A 131 -11.46 -13.62 -13.24
C ALA A 131 -11.85 -13.11 -11.86
N LEU A 132 -11.66 -13.96 -10.86
CA LEU A 132 -11.95 -13.65 -9.47
C LEU A 132 -10.65 -13.61 -8.67
N SER A 133 -10.59 -12.65 -7.78
CA SER A 133 -9.51 -12.51 -6.80
C SER A 133 -10.09 -11.96 -5.50
N ARG A 134 -9.24 -11.76 -4.51
CA ARG A 134 -9.61 -11.13 -3.25
C ARG A 134 -8.52 -10.19 -2.79
N VAL A 135 -8.91 -9.17 -2.05
CA VAL A 135 -7.98 -8.19 -1.49
C VAL A 135 -8.47 -7.75 -0.12
N GLU A 136 -7.55 -7.47 0.78
CA GLU A 136 -7.86 -6.83 2.07
C GLU A 136 -7.71 -5.33 1.91
N ALA A 137 -8.80 -4.59 2.14
CA ALA A 137 -8.73 -3.13 2.16
C ALA A 137 -8.02 -2.66 3.42
N THR A 138 -7.11 -1.71 3.27
CA THR A 138 -6.25 -1.26 4.37
C THR A 138 -6.40 0.24 4.59
N PRO A 139 -6.33 0.71 5.86
CA PRO A 139 -6.35 2.13 6.14
C PRO A 139 -5.21 2.85 5.41
N PRO A 140 -5.46 4.03 4.84
CA PRO A 140 -4.39 4.84 4.25
C PRO A 140 -3.35 5.18 5.33
N GLY A 141 -2.07 5.15 4.98
CA GLY A 141 -1.00 5.59 5.86
C GLY A 141 -1.08 7.11 6.15
N TYR A 142 -0.42 7.55 7.21
CA TYR A 142 -0.37 8.97 7.59
C TYR A 142 0.46 9.84 6.62
N GLY A 143 0.95 9.26 5.53
CA GLY A 143 1.71 9.96 4.49
C GLY A 143 3.02 10.56 5.02
N ARG A 144 3.21 11.89 4.82
CA ARG A 144 4.44 12.59 5.27
C ARG A 144 4.65 12.57 6.78
N TRP A 145 3.60 12.36 7.55
CA TRP A 145 3.66 12.30 9.02
C TRP A 145 4.29 11.01 9.52
N ASP A 146 4.24 9.93 8.73
CA ASP A 146 4.93 8.67 9.06
C ASP A 146 6.43 8.90 9.21
N LEU A 147 7.04 9.68 8.31
CA LEU A 147 8.47 10.01 8.39
C LEU A 147 8.82 10.76 9.68
N LEU A 148 7.98 11.70 10.11
CA LEU A 148 8.20 12.41 11.38
C LEU A 148 8.08 11.46 12.57
N LEU A 149 7.10 10.57 12.56
CA LEU A 149 6.92 9.57 13.61
C LEU A 149 8.13 8.63 13.72
N TYR A 150 8.64 8.16 12.58
CA TYR A 150 9.84 7.32 12.52
C TYR A 150 11.11 8.08 12.94
N MET A 151 11.17 9.40 12.75
CA MET A 151 12.32 10.24 13.14
C MET A 151 12.36 10.57 14.64
N LEU A 152 11.23 10.47 15.36
CA LEU A 152 11.16 10.80 16.79
C LEU A 152 12.18 10.05 17.67
N PRO A 153 12.37 8.72 17.58
CA PRO A 153 13.36 8.01 18.37
C PRO A 153 14.78 8.46 18.09
N PHE A 154 15.10 8.76 16.83
CA PHE A 154 16.45 9.26 16.45
C PHE A 154 16.71 10.66 17.01
N LEU A 155 15.69 11.54 16.98
CA LEU A 155 15.76 12.86 17.61
C LEU A 155 15.95 12.76 19.12
N ALA A 156 15.23 11.87 19.79
CA ALA A 156 15.38 11.65 21.23
C ALA A 156 16.81 11.19 21.59
N VAL A 157 17.37 10.24 20.83
CA VAL A 157 18.74 9.77 21.01
C VAL A 157 19.75 10.90 20.77
N ALA A 158 19.58 11.69 19.72
CA ALA A 158 20.44 12.83 19.41
C ALA A 158 20.42 13.87 20.54
N ILE A 159 19.23 14.23 21.04
CA ILE A 159 19.09 15.18 22.15
C ILE A 159 19.79 14.65 23.41
N LEU A 160 19.61 13.39 23.77
CA LEU A 160 20.28 12.79 24.92
C LEU A 160 21.81 12.80 24.76
N TRP A 161 22.30 12.51 23.57
CA TRP A 161 23.73 12.51 23.28
C TRP A 161 24.34 13.93 23.38
N PHE A 162 23.69 14.93 22.78
CA PHE A 162 24.11 16.33 22.89
C PHE A 162 24.11 16.82 24.33
N ARG A 163 23.07 16.45 25.11
CA ARG A 163 23.05 16.80 26.56
C ARG A 163 24.20 16.12 27.33
N GLY A 164 24.53 14.87 26.99
CA GLY A 164 25.64 14.14 27.58
C GLY A 164 27.00 14.81 27.30
N ILE A 165 27.26 15.20 26.05
CA ILE A 165 28.47 15.91 25.64
C ILE A 165 28.55 17.28 26.33
N SER A 166 27.46 18.03 26.35
CA SER A 166 27.44 19.37 26.97
C SER A 166 27.72 19.31 28.48
N ARG A 167 27.18 18.31 29.17
CA ARG A 167 27.49 18.06 30.58
C ARG A 167 28.95 17.72 30.81
N ARG A 168 29.56 16.89 29.98
CA ARG A 168 30.99 16.52 30.07
C ARG A 168 31.90 17.74 29.86
N ARG A 169 31.56 18.62 28.91
CA ARG A 169 32.33 19.88 28.66
C ARG A 169 32.26 20.83 29.84
N ARG A 170 31.09 21.01 30.47
CA ARG A 170 30.92 21.86 31.66
C ARG A 170 31.70 21.34 32.88
N LEU A 171 31.72 20.02 33.09
CA LEU A 171 32.48 19.44 34.20
C LEU A 171 33.99 19.60 34.01
N ARG A 172 34.52 19.50 32.79
CA ARG A 172 35.94 19.74 32.49
C ARG A 172 36.35 21.20 32.65
N ALA A 173 35.46 22.14 32.35
CA ALA A 173 35.73 23.57 32.51
C ALA A 173 35.71 24.04 33.98
N ALA A 174 35.07 23.27 34.88
CA ALA A 174 35.01 23.59 36.33
C ALA A 174 36.19 22.98 37.12
N THR A 175 37.09 22.23 36.49
CA THR A 175 38.22 21.54 37.15
C THR A 175 39.57 22.22 36.84
N ILE A 176 39.55 23.33 36.07
CA ILE A 176 40.69 24.23 35.80
C ILE A 176 40.51 25.51 36.60
#